data_bf665c4f084e33f2c86f6d7e734b7958
#
_entry.id   bf665c4f084e33f2c86f6d7e734b7958
#
_cell.length_a   1.000
_cell.length_b   1.000
_cell.length_c   1.000
_cell.angle_alpha   90.00
_cell.angle_beta   90.00
_cell.angle_gamma   90.00
#
_symmetry.space_group_name_H-M   'P 1'
#
loop_
_entity.id
_entity.type
_entity.pdbx_description
1 polymer ?
#
loop_
_entity_poly.entity_id
_entity_poly.type
_entity_poly.pdbx_seq_one_letter_code
_entity_poly.pdbx_strand_id
1 'polypeptide(L)'
;MELDKIIPADGPNINEVEKYINKYQSEVIVIKCGGSVLLDKKLFNQFIEDISVINKIGLSAIVVHGGGKNIKKKLDENNIETRFIKGLRVSDDKTIRYIEEALLDLNLEILNELKSKNTNVCSISPKENNVINIIPESKELGYVGTPKKINKEKILNFIKNKQIPIVVPLGLGDDGRIYNINADVAAGSIAKEIDARRLLLMTDVEGVLDENQKLISEINLNRANEMLKNNIISGGMIPKINTCLDAISNGVRGVVIVDGRKPHSILFELFSDKGAGTLIRK
;
A
#
# COMPACT_ATOMS: atom_id res chain seq x y z
N MET A 1 1.98 -17.51 -22.85
CA MET A 1 1.27 -16.25 -22.55
C MET A 1 1.83 -15.19 -23.49
N GLU A 2 1.00 -14.46 -24.22
CA GLU A 2 1.46 -13.40 -25.12
C GLU A 2 1.69 -12.11 -24.32
N LEU A 3 2.88 -11.99 -23.74
CA LEU A 3 3.22 -10.86 -22.87
C LEU A 3 3.20 -9.51 -23.59
N ASP A 4 3.49 -9.50 -24.89
CA ASP A 4 3.44 -8.33 -25.77
C ASP A 4 2.05 -7.69 -25.86
N LYS A 5 0.98 -8.48 -25.59
CA LYS A 5 -0.41 -7.99 -25.53
C LYS A 5 -0.84 -7.57 -24.12
N ILE A 6 -0.05 -7.88 -23.11
CA ILE A 6 -0.41 -7.65 -21.69
C ILE A 6 0.38 -6.49 -21.11
N ILE A 7 1.68 -6.40 -21.41
CA ILE A 7 2.57 -5.37 -20.90
C ILE A 7 2.33 -4.05 -21.67
N PRO A 8 2.15 -2.92 -20.98
CA PRO A 8 2.03 -1.62 -21.64
C PRO A 8 3.26 -1.30 -22.52
N ALA A 9 3.04 -0.58 -23.63
CA ALA A 9 4.11 -0.24 -24.56
C ALA A 9 5.24 0.61 -23.93
N ASP A 10 4.92 1.40 -22.90
CA ASP A 10 5.82 2.19 -22.08
C ASP A 10 6.19 1.50 -20.75
N GLY A 11 5.89 0.20 -20.63
CA GLY A 11 6.25 -0.64 -19.50
C GLY A 11 7.66 -1.24 -19.59
N PRO A 12 8.04 -2.15 -18.66
CA PRO A 12 9.33 -2.83 -18.67
C PRO A 12 9.50 -3.74 -19.90
N ASN A 13 10.74 -4.00 -20.27
CA ASN A 13 11.06 -4.85 -21.40
C ASN A 13 10.58 -6.29 -21.19
N ILE A 14 9.97 -6.89 -22.22
CA ILE A 14 9.36 -8.24 -22.14
C ILE A 14 10.37 -9.30 -21.70
N ASN A 15 11.62 -9.25 -22.17
CA ASN A 15 12.65 -10.21 -21.76
C ASN A 15 12.98 -10.10 -20.25
N GLU A 16 12.92 -8.89 -19.68
CA GLU A 16 13.06 -8.69 -18.24
C GLU A 16 11.84 -9.21 -17.50
N VAL A 17 10.63 -8.94 -18.01
CA VAL A 17 9.38 -9.48 -17.42
C VAL A 17 9.41 -10.99 -17.34
N GLU A 18 9.79 -11.70 -18.41
CA GLU A 18 9.91 -13.15 -18.44
C GLU A 18 10.89 -13.69 -17.38
N LYS A 19 12.03 -13.00 -17.23
CA LYS A 19 13.05 -13.35 -16.22
C LYS A 19 12.49 -13.26 -14.79
N TYR A 20 11.63 -12.26 -14.52
CA TYR A 20 11.15 -12.01 -13.16
C TYR A 20 9.81 -12.66 -12.80
N ILE A 21 8.98 -13.06 -13.77
CA ILE A 21 7.69 -13.73 -13.48
C ILE A 21 7.90 -14.95 -12.56
N ASN A 22 8.85 -15.81 -12.88
CA ASN A 22 9.12 -17.03 -12.10
C ASN A 22 9.52 -16.74 -10.64
N LYS A 23 10.13 -15.59 -10.38
CA LYS A 23 10.51 -15.15 -9.03
C LYS A 23 9.30 -14.87 -8.13
N TYR A 24 8.16 -14.49 -8.72
CA TYR A 24 6.96 -14.09 -8.00
C TYR A 24 5.80 -15.09 -8.12
N GLN A 25 5.92 -16.14 -8.93
CA GLN A 25 4.82 -17.04 -9.31
C GLN A 25 4.11 -17.72 -8.13
N SER A 26 4.83 -18.03 -7.04
CA SER A 26 4.27 -18.66 -5.82
C SER A 26 4.31 -17.72 -4.62
N GLU A 27 4.49 -16.45 -4.86
CA GLU A 27 4.76 -15.46 -3.83
C GLU A 27 3.65 -14.40 -3.80
N VAL A 28 3.45 -13.77 -2.65
CA VAL A 28 2.47 -12.67 -2.51
C VAL A 28 3.19 -11.32 -2.48
N ILE A 29 2.63 -10.37 -3.19
CA ILE A 29 3.07 -8.99 -3.24
C ILE A 29 2.02 -8.13 -2.57
N VAL A 30 2.40 -7.29 -1.60
CA VAL A 30 1.52 -6.29 -1.01
C VAL A 30 1.87 -4.92 -1.59
N ILE A 31 0.89 -4.22 -2.11
CA ILE A 31 1.05 -2.90 -2.75
C ILE A 31 0.21 -1.91 -1.98
N LYS A 32 0.87 -0.95 -1.34
CA LYS A 32 0.17 0.19 -0.76
C LYS A 32 0.17 1.34 -1.76
N CYS A 33 -1.00 1.79 -2.15
CA CYS A 33 -1.20 2.93 -3.04
C CYS A 33 -1.79 4.12 -2.28
N GLY A 34 -1.29 5.33 -2.52
CA GLY A 34 -1.78 6.54 -1.86
C GLY A 34 -1.26 7.81 -2.54
N GLY A 35 -1.44 8.95 -1.87
CA GLY A 35 -0.91 10.22 -2.36
C GLY A 35 -1.59 10.72 -3.63
N SER A 36 -0.79 11.28 -4.54
CA SER A 36 -1.25 11.84 -5.81
C SER A 36 -1.79 10.79 -6.79
N VAL A 37 -1.33 9.54 -6.68
CA VAL A 37 -1.76 8.43 -7.55
C VAL A 37 -3.28 8.24 -7.54
N LEU A 38 -3.92 8.44 -6.39
CA LEU A 38 -5.37 8.25 -6.23
C LEU A 38 -6.20 9.50 -6.60
N LEU A 39 -5.57 10.61 -6.97
CA LEU A 39 -6.26 11.86 -7.32
C LEU A 39 -6.03 12.29 -8.77
N ASP A 40 -4.82 12.06 -9.27
CA ASP A 40 -4.50 12.35 -10.66
C ASP A 40 -5.05 11.23 -11.54
N LYS A 41 -5.98 11.57 -12.43
CA LYS A 41 -6.66 10.59 -13.28
C LYS A 41 -5.69 9.77 -14.15
N LYS A 42 -4.59 10.36 -14.61
CA LYS A 42 -3.61 9.66 -15.44
C LYS A 42 -2.84 8.63 -14.58
N LEU A 43 -2.36 9.05 -13.41
CA LEU A 43 -1.64 8.16 -12.49
C LEU A 43 -2.55 7.04 -11.96
N PHE A 44 -3.81 7.38 -11.66
CA PHE A 44 -4.79 6.39 -11.25
C PHE A 44 -5.04 5.33 -12.33
N ASN A 45 -5.23 5.74 -13.58
CA ASN A 45 -5.41 4.81 -14.70
C ASN A 45 -4.19 3.90 -14.91
N GLN A 46 -2.98 4.43 -14.78
CA GLN A 46 -1.74 3.64 -14.86
C GLN A 46 -1.64 2.64 -13.70
N PHE A 47 -1.96 3.06 -12.47
CA PHE A 47 -2.05 2.16 -11.33
C PHE A 47 -3.05 1.01 -11.57
N ILE A 48 -4.25 1.31 -12.05
CA ILE A 48 -5.27 0.30 -12.39
C ILE A 48 -4.76 -0.65 -13.48
N GLU A 49 -4.04 -0.13 -14.47
CA GLU A 49 -3.43 -0.94 -15.52
C GLU A 49 -2.36 -1.87 -14.96
N ASP A 50 -1.44 -1.38 -14.13
CA ASP A 50 -0.40 -2.18 -13.48
C ASP A 50 -0.99 -3.35 -12.67
N ILE A 51 -2.03 -3.09 -11.87
CA ILE A 51 -2.72 -4.13 -11.10
C ILE A 51 -3.42 -5.14 -12.01
N SER A 52 -4.03 -4.67 -13.12
CA SER A 52 -4.63 -5.55 -14.12
C SER A 52 -3.59 -6.45 -14.81
N VAL A 53 -2.42 -5.90 -15.14
CA VAL A 53 -1.29 -6.67 -15.69
C VAL A 53 -0.85 -7.77 -14.72
N ILE A 54 -0.63 -7.45 -13.44
CA ILE A 54 -0.26 -8.41 -12.39
C ILE A 54 -1.26 -9.57 -12.33
N ASN A 55 -2.56 -9.28 -12.38
CA ASN A 55 -3.60 -10.31 -12.39
C ASN A 55 -3.55 -11.17 -13.65
N LYS A 56 -3.41 -10.55 -14.84
CA LYS A 56 -3.38 -11.25 -16.14
C LYS A 56 -2.17 -12.20 -16.27
N ILE A 57 -1.03 -11.82 -15.71
CA ILE A 57 0.16 -12.69 -15.70
C ILE A 57 0.11 -13.75 -14.58
N GLY A 58 -0.95 -13.77 -13.78
CA GLY A 58 -1.22 -14.79 -12.78
C GLY A 58 -0.46 -14.65 -11.46
N LEU A 59 0.03 -13.44 -11.14
CA LEU A 59 0.69 -13.17 -9.86
C LEU A 59 -0.32 -12.83 -8.77
N SER A 60 0.04 -13.16 -7.53
CA SER A 60 -0.76 -12.89 -6.34
C SER A 60 -0.41 -11.53 -5.75
N ALA A 61 -1.36 -10.61 -5.75
CA ALA A 61 -1.20 -9.31 -5.14
C ALA A 61 -2.32 -8.98 -4.15
N ILE A 62 -2.02 -8.11 -3.20
CA ILE A 62 -2.97 -7.46 -2.28
C ILE A 62 -2.73 -5.96 -2.41
N VAL A 63 -3.80 -5.22 -2.60
CA VAL A 63 -3.74 -3.75 -2.66
C VAL A 63 -4.30 -3.17 -1.36
N VAL A 64 -3.54 -2.30 -0.70
CA VAL A 64 -4.02 -1.47 0.41
C VAL A 64 -4.04 -0.02 -0.07
N HIS A 65 -5.21 0.57 -0.24
CA HIS A 65 -5.26 1.96 -0.69
C HIS A 65 -5.20 2.93 0.50
N GLY A 66 -4.61 4.10 0.27
CA GLY A 66 -4.75 5.23 1.17
C GLY A 66 -6.05 5.98 0.90
N GLY A 67 -6.11 7.24 1.28
CA GLY A 67 -7.29 8.09 1.03
C GLY A 67 -7.20 9.45 1.72
N GLY A 68 -6.01 9.82 2.21
CA GLY A 68 -5.83 11.04 3.02
C GLY A 68 -6.40 12.31 2.38
N LYS A 69 -6.26 12.46 1.06
CA LYS A 69 -6.77 13.61 0.32
C LYS A 69 -8.28 13.50 0.06
N ASN A 70 -8.80 12.29 -0.23
CA ASN A 70 -10.23 12.03 -0.37
C ASN A 70 -10.96 12.28 0.95
N ILE A 71 -10.39 11.82 2.08
CA ILE A 71 -10.88 12.11 3.43
C ILE A 71 -10.89 13.62 3.67
N LYS A 72 -9.78 14.32 3.37
CA LYS A 72 -9.72 15.77 3.55
C LYS A 72 -10.83 16.47 2.76
N LYS A 73 -10.99 16.14 1.49
CA LYS A 73 -12.04 16.68 0.63
C LYS A 73 -13.43 16.46 1.26
N LYS A 74 -13.74 15.24 1.69
CA LYS A 74 -15.03 14.90 2.32
C LYS A 74 -15.28 15.67 3.62
N LEU A 75 -14.26 15.87 4.45
CA LEU A 75 -14.34 16.63 5.69
C LEU A 75 -14.54 18.14 5.40
N ASP A 76 -13.79 18.70 4.44
CA ASP A 76 -13.91 20.10 4.02
C ASP A 76 -15.33 20.39 3.49
N GLU A 77 -15.91 19.50 2.66
CA GLU A 77 -17.28 19.60 2.15
C GLU A 77 -18.35 19.60 3.26
N ASN A 78 -18.01 19.03 4.43
CA ASN A 78 -18.90 19.00 5.61
C ASN A 78 -18.49 19.99 6.69
N ASN A 79 -17.61 20.95 6.39
CA ASN A 79 -17.11 21.98 7.33
C ASN A 79 -16.49 21.39 8.60
N ILE A 80 -15.76 20.25 8.47
CA ILE A 80 -15.06 19.59 9.57
C ILE A 80 -13.57 19.83 9.43
N GLU A 81 -12.99 20.44 10.45
CA GLU A 81 -11.55 20.71 10.49
C GLU A 81 -10.74 19.41 10.66
N THR A 82 -9.68 19.28 9.88
CA THR A 82 -8.75 18.16 9.98
C THR A 82 -7.62 18.48 10.95
N ARG A 83 -7.42 17.63 11.96
CA ARG A 83 -6.30 17.73 12.92
C ARG A 83 -5.41 16.51 12.83
N PHE A 84 -4.11 16.70 13.12
CA PHE A 84 -3.13 15.64 13.16
C PHE A 84 -2.32 15.69 14.46
N ILE A 85 -2.02 14.53 15.01
CA ILE A 85 -1.10 14.34 16.15
C ILE A 85 -0.06 13.34 15.70
N LYS A 86 1.22 13.74 15.72
CA LYS A 86 2.36 12.90 15.30
C LYS A 86 2.16 12.24 13.92
N GLY A 87 1.53 12.94 12.98
CA GLY A 87 1.27 12.43 11.63
C GLY A 87 0.03 11.54 11.49
N LEU A 88 -0.65 11.20 12.58
CA LEU A 88 -1.92 10.48 12.57
C LEU A 88 -3.10 11.44 12.59
N ARG A 89 -4.11 11.17 11.77
CA ARG A 89 -5.33 11.99 11.71
C ARG A 89 -6.19 11.72 12.94
N VAL A 90 -6.53 12.77 13.71
CA VAL A 90 -7.52 12.68 14.77
C VAL A 90 -8.87 12.30 14.15
N SER A 91 -9.48 11.25 14.68
CA SER A 91 -10.71 10.65 14.14
C SER A 91 -11.75 10.53 15.27
N ASP A 92 -12.40 11.64 15.60
CA ASP A 92 -13.46 11.68 16.62
C ASP A 92 -14.79 11.10 16.10
N ASP A 93 -15.83 11.08 16.94
CA ASP A 93 -17.16 10.54 16.59
C ASP A 93 -17.79 11.19 15.35
N LYS A 94 -17.46 12.44 15.06
CA LYS A 94 -17.97 13.15 13.88
C LYS A 94 -17.17 12.77 12.64
N THR A 95 -15.86 12.77 12.75
CA THR A 95 -14.95 12.58 11.62
C THR A 95 -14.88 11.14 11.15
N ILE A 96 -14.97 10.14 12.05
CA ILE A 96 -14.81 8.73 11.68
C ILE A 96 -15.82 8.25 10.62
N ARG A 97 -17.05 8.74 10.66
CA ARG A 97 -18.09 8.41 9.67
C ARG A 97 -17.72 8.89 8.28
N TYR A 98 -17.26 10.13 8.15
CA TYR A 98 -16.82 10.70 6.86
C TYR A 98 -15.52 10.06 6.36
N ILE A 99 -14.63 9.65 7.27
CA ILE A 99 -13.44 8.88 6.93
C ILE A 99 -13.85 7.53 6.34
N GLU A 100 -14.75 6.81 7.00
CA GLU A 100 -15.27 5.53 6.51
C GLU A 100 -15.92 5.69 5.13
N GLU A 101 -16.85 6.65 4.98
CA GLU A 101 -17.50 6.93 3.70
C GLU A 101 -16.48 7.22 2.59
N ALA A 102 -15.56 8.15 2.83
CA ALA A 102 -14.55 8.53 1.82
C ALA A 102 -13.66 7.36 1.40
N LEU A 103 -13.31 6.48 2.33
CA LEU A 103 -12.49 5.32 2.05
C LEU A 103 -13.27 4.21 1.33
N LEU A 104 -14.54 4.01 1.68
CA LEU A 104 -15.41 3.03 1.00
C LEU A 104 -15.77 3.49 -0.42
N ASP A 105 -16.05 4.78 -0.63
CA ASP A 105 -16.31 5.37 -1.95
C ASP A 105 -15.09 5.15 -2.86
N LEU A 106 -13.89 5.42 -2.37
CA LEU A 106 -12.63 5.20 -3.11
C LEU A 106 -12.38 3.71 -3.38
N ASN A 107 -12.66 2.84 -2.41
CA ASN A 107 -12.54 1.40 -2.60
C ASN A 107 -13.44 0.91 -3.73
N LEU A 108 -14.68 1.37 -3.75
CA LEU A 108 -15.65 1.04 -4.80
C LEU A 108 -15.20 1.54 -6.18
N GLU A 109 -14.63 2.76 -6.26
CA GLU A 109 -14.05 3.29 -7.50
C GLU A 109 -12.93 2.39 -8.02
N ILE A 110 -11.96 2.02 -7.18
CA ILE A 110 -10.86 1.12 -7.55
C ILE A 110 -11.40 -0.24 -8.02
N LEU A 111 -12.37 -0.81 -7.29
CA LEU A 111 -12.98 -2.10 -7.66
C LEU A 111 -13.66 -2.03 -9.03
N ASN A 112 -14.42 -0.98 -9.31
CA ASN A 112 -15.15 -0.82 -10.56
C ASN A 112 -14.18 -0.66 -11.74
N GLU A 113 -13.14 0.14 -11.60
CA GLU A 113 -12.13 0.32 -12.63
C GLU A 113 -11.35 -0.98 -12.92
N LEU A 114 -10.99 -1.74 -11.89
CA LEU A 114 -10.33 -3.05 -12.06
C LEU A 114 -11.26 -4.08 -12.72
N LYS A 115 -12.53 -4.13 -12.31
CA LYS A 115 -13.54 -5.01 -12.94
C LYS A 115 -13.77 -4.65 -14.40
N SER A 116 -13.75 -3.37 -14.78
CA SER A 116 -13.87 -2.92 -16.17
C SER A 116 -12.74 -3.46 -17.07
N LYS A 117 -11.58 -3.75 -16.48
CA LYS A 117 -10.43 -4.38 -17.15
C LYS A 117 -10.42 -5.92 -17.04
N ASN A 118 -11.55 -6.53 -16.62
CA ASN A 118 -11.68 -7.98 -16.37
C ASN A 118 -10.70 -8.51 -15.30
N THR A 119 -10.34 -7.68 -14.34
CA THR A 119 -9.51 -8.08 -13.19
C THR A 119 -10.37 -8.68 -12.10
N ASN A 120 -10.02 -9.87 -11.62
CA ASN A 120 -10.75 -10.54 -10.55
C ASN A 120 -10.37 -9.94 -9.19
N VAL A 121 -11.25 -9.15 -8.59
CA VAL A 121 -11.02 -8.40 -7.36
C VAL A 121 -12.11 -8.61 -6.32
N CYS A 122 -11.78 -8.46 -5.06
CA CYS A 122 -12.74 -8.41 -3.94
C CYS A 122 -12.41 -7.25 -2.98
N SER A 123 -13.45 -6.76 -2.30
CA SER A 123 -13.30 -5.75 -1.23
C SER A 123 -12.95 -6.42 0.09
N ILE A 124 -12.08 -5.78 0.85
CA ILE A 124 -11.85 -6.08 2.27
C ILE A 124 -12.07 -4.79 3.07
N SER A 125 -13.12 -4.80 3.88
CA SER A 125 -13.48 -3.71 4.79
C SER A 125 -14.00 -4.28 6.11
N PRO A 126 -14.15 -3.49 7.19
CA PRO A 126 -14.72 -3.99 8.45
C PRO A 126 -16.13 -4.58 8.30
N LYS A 127 -16.94 -4.05 7.37
CA LYS A 127 -18.30 -4.51 7.09
C LYS A 127 -18.36 -5.70 6.14
N GLU A 128 -17.39 -5.75 5.22
CA GLU A 128 -17.27 -6.83 4.24
C GLU A 128 -15.93 -7.54 4.42
N ASN A 129 -15.97 -8.82 4.73
CA ASN A 129 -14.76 -9.64 4.81
C ASN A 129 -13.72 -9.12 5.83
N ASN A 130 -14.16 -8.62 6.99
CA ASN A 130 -13.22 -8.08 7.99
C ASN A 130 -12.02 -9.01 8.22
N VAL A 131 -10.82 -8.48 8.05
CA VAL A 131 -9.56 -9.19 8.26
C VAL A 131 -8.66 -8.49 9.28
N ILE A 132 -8.95 -7.22 9.66
CA ILE A 132 -8.10 -6.42 10.53
C ILE A 132 -8.83 -6.15 11.84
N ASN A 133 -8.37 -6.78 12.92
CA ASN A 133 -8.73 -6.39 14.26
C ASN A 133 -7.67 -5.43 14.81
N ILE A 134 -8.09 -4.41 15.55
CA ILE A 134 -7.22 -3.31 16.02
C ILE A 134 -7.18 -3.21 17.54
N ILE A 135 -6.14 -2.50 18.00
CA ILE A 135 -6.08 -1.89 19.32
C ILE A 135 -6.18 -0.37 19.12
N PRO A 136 -7.02 0.34 19.90
CA PRO A 136 -7.03 1.81 19.88
C PRO A 136 -5.66 2.41 20.23
N GLU A 137 -5.22 3.44 19.50
CA GLU A 137 -3.92 4.09 19.72
C GLU A 137 -3.90 4.92 21.02
N SER A 138 -4.75 5.93 21.10
CA SER A 138 -4.89 6.77 22.27
C SER A 138 -6.25 7.48 22.29
N LYS A 139 -6.67 7.92 23.48
CA LYS A 139 -7.91 8.68 23.62
C LYS A 139 -7.89 10.01 22.84
N GLU A 140 -6.73 10.65 22.73
CA GLU A 140 -6.56 11.92 22.01
C GLU A 140 -6.77 11.80 20.50
N LEU A 141 -6.47 10.62 19.95
CA LEU A 141 -6.64 10.31 18.53
C LEU A 141 -8.08 9.86 18.20
N GLY A 142 -8.88 9.48 19.19
CA GLY A 142 -10.23 8.96 18.99
C GLY A 142 -10.22 7.59 18.33
N TYR A 143 -10.96 7.44 17.24
CA TYR A 143 -11.07 6.18 16.49
C TYR A 143 -9.89 5.98 15.52
N VAL A 144 -8.70 5.98 16.05
CA VAL A 144 -7.46 5.57 15.35
C VAL A 144 -6.95 4.30 16.01
N GLY A 145 -6.59 3.31 15.21
CA GLY A 145 -6.13 2.03 15.71
C GLY A 145 -4.91 1.48 15.00
N THR A 146 -4.21 0.60 15.70
CA THR A 146 -3.10 -0.20 15.16
C THR A 146 -3.55 -1.65 15.01
N PRO A 147 -3.21 -2.33 13.90
CA PRO A 147 -3.54 -3.75 13.73
C PRO A 147 -3.00 -4.62 14.86
N LYS A 148 -3.91 -5.37 15.50
CA LYS A 148 -3.64 -6.36 16.57
C LYS A 148 -3.54 -7.76 16.02
N LYS A 149 -4.46 -8.08 15.10
CA LYS A 149 -4.59 -9.40 14.48
C LYS A 149 -5.06 -9.25 13.04
N ILE A 150 -4.41 -9.97 12.15
CA ILE A 150 -4.81 -10.10 10.76
C ILE A 150 -5.34 -11.52 10.53
N ASN A 151 -6.50 -11.65 9.90
CA ASN A 151 -7.04 -12.96 9.52
C ASN A 151 -6.37 -13.43 8.21
N LYS A 152 -5.21 -14.07 8.36
CA LYS A 152 -4.40 -14.62 7.27
C LYS A 152 -5.19 -15.59 6.40
N GLU A 153 -5.97 -16.47 7.01
CA GLU A 153 -6.71 -17.52 6.30
C GLU A 153 -7.73 -16.93 5.31
N LYS A 154 -8.47 -15.90 5.73
CA LYS A 154 -9.39 -15.19 4.83
C LYS A 154 -8.66 -14.58 3.64
N ILE A 155 -7.53 -13.92 3.87
CA ILE A 155 -6.74 -13.29 2.81
C ILE A 155 -6.23 -14.35 1.83
N LEU A 156 -5.65 -15.43 2.35
CA LEU A 156 -5.12 -16.51 1.51
C LEU A 156 -6.21 -17.23 0.71
N ASN A 157 -7.43 -17.31 1.25
CA ASN A 157 -8.56 -17.86 0.50
C ASN A 157 -8.92 -17.02 -0.74
N PHE A 158 -8.91 -15.69 -0.64
CA PHE A 158 -9.11 -14.82 -1.81
C PHE A 158 -8.01 -15.02 -2.85
N ILE A 159 -6.76 -15.07 -2.42
CA ILE A 159 -5.61 -15.30 -3.30
C ILE A 159 -5.72 -16.68 -3.99
N LYS A 160 -6.08 -17.74 -3.25
CA LYS A 160 -6.31 -19.08 -3.81
C LYS A 160 -7.38 -19.09 -4.90
N ASN A 161 -8.40 -18.24 -4.77
CA ASN A 161 -9.43 -18.04 -5.76
C ASN A 161 -9.02 -17.07 -6.88
N LYS A 162 -7.72 -16.74 -6.99
CA LYS A 162 -7.15 -15.81 -7.98
C LYS A 162 -7.79 -14.41 -7.94
N GLN A 163 -8.24 -13.99 -6.77
CA GLN A 163 -8.74 -12.64 -6.54
C GLN A 163 -7.64 -11.75 -6.01
N ILE A 164 -7.62 -10.50 -6.42
CA ILE A 164 -6.81 -9.45 -5.80
C ILE A 164 -7.64 -8.74 -4.74
N PRO A 165 -7.34 -8.91 -3.45
CA PRO A 165 -8.01 -8.17 -2.38
C PRO A 165 -7.66 -6.67 -2.43
N ILE A 166 -8.68 -5.82 -2.42
CA ILE A 166 -8.55 -4.37 -2.30
C ILE A 166 -8.97 -3.99 -0.88
N VAL A 167 -7.99 -3.63 -0.07
CA VAL A 167 -8.14 -3.45 1.38
C VAL A 167 -8.35 -1.98 1.72
N VAL A 168 -9.44 -1.70 2.41
CA VAL A 168 -9.69 -0.41 3.03
C VAL A 168 -8.87 -0.34 4.34
N PRO A 169 -8.10 0.74 4.61
CA PRO A 169 -7.31 0.88 5.83
C PRO A 169 -8.19 1.25 7.04
N LEU A 170 -9.14 0.39 7.32
CA LEU A 170 -10.05 0.41 8.46
C LEU A 170 -9.99 -0.92 9.18
N GLY A 171 -10.21 -0.92 10.49
CA GLY A 171 -10.25 -2.14 11.28
C GLY A 171 -11.36 -2.13 12.32
N LEU A 172 -11.64 -3.30 12.86
CA LEU A 172 -12.66 -3.48 13.88
C LEU A 172 -12.02 -3.60 15.26
N GLY A 173 -12.45 -2.77 16.19
CA GLY A 173 -12.07 -2.86 17.60
C GLY A 173 -12.82 -3.95 18.35
N ASP A 174 -12.29 -4.36 19.50
CA ASP A 174 -12.96 -5.32 20.39
C ASP A 174 -14.30 -4.78 20.93
N ASP A 175 -14.51 -3.45 20.85
CA ASP A 175 -15.77 -2.76 21.18
C ASP A 175 -16.81 -2.76 20.04
N GLY A 176 -16.51 -3.43 18.93
CA GLY A 176 -17.37 -3.49 17.75
C GLY A 176 -17.37 -2.21 16.89
N ARG A 177 -16.53 -1.22 17.20
CA ARG A 177 -16.43 0.05 16.45
C ARG A 177 -15.37 -0.02 15.37
N ILE A 178 -15.55 0.83 14.36
CA ILE A 178 -14.61 0.97 13.24
C ILE A 178 -13.56 2.01 13.58
N TYR A 179 -12.30 1.70 13.26
CA TYR A 179 -11.15 2.54 13.50
C TYR A 179 -10.39 2.81 12.22
N ASN A 180 -9.94 4.05 12.05
CA ASN A 180 -9.04 4.46 10.98
C ASN A 180 -7.62 3.93 11.25
N ILE A 181 -6.99 3.37 10.24
CA ILE A 181 -5.61 2.84 10.32
C ILE A 181 -4.74 3.62 9.33
N ASN A 182 -3.51 3.93 9.72
CA ASN A 182 -2.54 4.41 8.75
C ASN A 182 -2.31 3.34 7.67
N ALA A 183 -2.48 3.70 6.40
CA ALA A 183 -2.44 2.74 5.30
C ALA A 183 -1.08 2.04 5.13
N ASP A 184 0.05 2.72 5.44
CA ASP A 184 1.38 2.09 5.43
C ASP A 184 1.47 1.04 6.53
N VAL A 185 0.92 1.34 7.73
CA VAL A 185 0.87 0.41 8.87
C VAL A 185 -0.04 -0.79 8.56
N ALA A 186 -1.22 -0.57 7.97
CA ALA A 186 -2.11 -1.65 7.55
C ALA A 186 -1.43 -2.58 6.54
N ALA A 187 -0.79 -2.00 5.51
CA ALA A 187 -0.06 -2.76 4.48
C ALA A 187 1.11 -3.54 5.06
N GLY A 188 1.90 -2.92 5.95
CA GLY A 188 3.01 -3.57 6.66
C GLY A 188 2.54 -4.74 7.51
N SER A 189 1.44 -4.57 8.25
CA SER A 189 0.88 -5.63 9.10
C SER A 189 0.34 -6.80 8.29
N ILE A 190 -0.33 -6.53 7.17
CA ILE A 190 -0.76 -7.59 6.25
C ILE A 190 0.45 -8.31 5.66
N ALA A 191 1.44 -7.57 5.17
CA ALA A 191 2.63 -8.14 4.55
C ALA A 191 3.40 -9.07 5.50
N LYS A 192 3.52 -8.71 6.78
CA LYS A 192 4.13 -9.55 7.82
C LYS A 192 3.36 -10.84 8.02
N GLU A 193 2.05 -10.73 8.22
CA GLU A 193 1.20 -11.88 8.56
C GLU A 193 1.17 -12.95 7.46
N ILE A 194 1.24 -12.53 6.19
CA ILE A 194 1.21 -13.46 5.05
C ILE A 194 2.60 -13.85 4.54
N ASP A 195 3.68 -13.44 5.20
CA ASP A 195 5.06 -13.66 4.76
C ASP A 195 5.33 -13.15 3.34
N ALA A 196 4.87 -11.93 3.04
CA ALA A 196 4.95 -11.37 1.70
C ALA A 196 6.39 -11.31 1.18
N ARG A 197 6.56 -11.64 -0.11
CA ARG A 197 7.86 -11.50 -0.76
C ARG A 197 8.27 -10.04 -0.93
N ARG A 198 7.30 -9.18 -1.22
CA ARG A 198 7.49 -7.74 -1.41
C ARG A 198 6.36 -6.96 -0.77
N LEU A 199 6.73 -5.85 -0.17
CA LEU A 199 5.83 -4.77 0.18
C LEU A 199 6.25 -3.54 -0.63
N LEU A 200 5.39 -3.04 -1.50
CA LEU A 200 5.61 -1.79 -2.25
C LEU A 200 4.85 -0.67 -1.56
N LEU A 201 5.57 0.37 -1.11
CA LEU A 201 4.99 1.58 -0.55
C LEU A 201 5.06 2.70 -1.57
N MET A 202 4.00 2.90 -2.34
CA MET A 202 3.91 4.00 -3.29
C MET A 202 3.76 5.33 -2.56
N THR A 203 4.51 6.32 -3.01
CA THR A 203 4.60 7.65 -2.38
C THR A 203 4.83 8.74 -3.42
N ASP A 204 4.79 10.00 -3.00
CA ASP A 204 5.03 11.17 -3.86
C ASP A 204 6.51 11.63 -3.85
N VAL A 205 7.43 10.73 -3.50
CA VAL A 205 8.89 10.98 -3.53
C VAL A 205 9.61 9.82 -4.22
N GLU A 206 10.81 10.09 -4.76
CA GLU A 206 11.55 9.09 -5.56
C GLU A 206 11.97 7.84 -4.77
N GLY A 207 12.15 7.97 -3.47
CA GLY A 207 12.65 6.95 -2.55
C GLY A 207 13.43 7.59 -1.42
N VAL A 208 14.39 6.87 -0.87
CA VAL A 208 15.33 7.39 0.15
C VAL A 208 16.49 8.07 -0.55
N LEU A 209 16.75 9.32 -0.16
CA LEU A 209 17.86 10.11 -0.71
C LEU A 209 19.04 10.10 0.27
N ASP A 210 20.25 10.17 -0.27
CA ASP A 210 21.47 10.41 0.50
C ASP A 210 21.63 11.88 0.88
N GLU A 211 22.74 12.21 1.57
CA GLU A 211 23.10 13.57 1.96
C GLU A 211 23.26 14.53 0.76
N ASN A 212 23.55 13.99 -0.43
CA ASN A 212 23.71 14.74 -1.68
C ASN A 212 22.41 14.78 -2.50
N GLN A 213 21.27 14.41 -1.91
CA GLN A 213 19.96 14.33 -2.57
C GLN A 213 19.92 13.33 -3.74
N LYS A 214 20.77 12.31 -3.74
CA LYS A 214 20.75 11.24 -4.74
C LYS A 214 19.94 10.06 -4.23
N LEU A 215 19.16 9.46 -5.12
CA LEU A 215 18.38 8.26 -4.82
C LEU A 215 19.31 7.09 -4.45
N ILE A 216 19.03 6.46 -3.34
CA ILE A 216 19.69 5.23 -2.93
C ILE A 216 18.81 4.06 -3.39
N SER A 217 19.34 3.23 -4.29
CA SER A 217 18.59 2.11 -4.86
C SER A 217 18.35 0.98 -3.86
N GLU A 218 19.29 0.76 -2.92
CA GLU A 218 19.20 -0.28 -1.90
C GLU A 218 19.84 0.14 -0.59
N ILE A 219 19.18 -0.18 0.53
CA ILE A 219 19.72 -0.03 1.89
C ILE A 219 19.37 -1.26 2.73
N ASN A 220 20.25 -1.62 3.66
CA ASN A 220 19.96 -2.64 4.67
C ASN A 220 19.42 -2.01 5.97
N LEU A 221 18.98 -2.85 6.92
CA LEU A 221 18.42 -2.41 8.20
C LEU A 221 19.38 -1.53 8.99
N ASN A 222 20.69 -1.87 9.00
CA ASN A 222 21.69 -1.11 9.76
C ASN A 222 21.86 0.30 9.19
N ARG A 223 22.01 0.39 7.88
CA ARG A 223 22.14 1.67 7.17
C ARG A 223 20.90 2.56 7.34
N ALA A 224 19.69 1.97 7.26
CA ALA A 224 18.45 2.71 7.49
C ALA A 224 18.38 3.29 8.92
N ASN A 225 18.77 2.50 9.94
CA ASN A 225 18.84 2.96 11.32
C ASN A 225 19.89 4.05 11.53
N GLU A 226 21.06 3.95 10.90
CA GLU A 226 22.10 5.00 10.93
C GLU A 226 21.59 6.30 10.32
N MET A 227 20.92 6.22 9.17
CA MET A 227 20.36 7.40 8.49
C MET A 227 19.26 8.09 9.31
N LEU A 228 18.45 7.32 10.07
CA LEU A 228 17.49 7.87 11.04
C LEU A 228 18.21 8.59 12.19
N LYS A 229 19.24 7.96 12.78
CA LYS A 229 20.01 8.55 13.90
C LYS A 229 20.73 9.83 13.50
N ASN A 230 21.23 9.88 12.27
CA ASN A 230 21.99 11.02 11.75
C ASN A 230 21.07 12.10 11.13
N ASN A 231 19.73 11.97 11.26
CA ASN A 231 18.73 12.88 10.70
C ASN A 231 18.80 13.06 9.16
N ILE A 232 19.42 12.12 8.43
CA ILE A 232 19.41 12.09 6.96
C ILE A 232 17.99 11.78 6.49
N ILE A 233 17.34 10.80 7.15
CA ILE A 233 15.91 10.54 6.97
C ILE A 233 15.14 11.41 7.95
N SER A 234 14.24 12.26 7.44
CA SER A 234 13.51 13.24 8.23
C SER A 234 12.02 13.34 7.84
N GLY A 235 11.24 14.07 8.63
CA GLY A 235 9.85 14.42 8.35
C GLY A 235 8.95 13.21 8.09
N GLY A 236 8.14 13.29 7.05
CA GLY A 236 7.17 12.24 6.68
C GLY A 236 7.79 10.91 6.23
N MET A 237 9.10 10.86 5.97
CA MET A 237 9.80 9.62 5.62
C MET A 237 10.06 8.75 6.86
N ILE A 238 10.22 9.32 8.05
CA ILE A 238 10.49 8.59 9.29
C ILE A 238 9.45 7.48 9.56
N PRO A 239 8.14 7.77 9.65
CA PRO A 239 7.14 6.72 9.89
C PRO A 239 7.12 5.65 8.79
N LYS A 240 7.43 6.03 7.56
CA LYS A 240 7.48 5.10 6.43
C LYS A 240 8.67 4.13 6.56
N ILE A 241 9.85 4.64 6.89
CA ILE A 241 11.02 3.80 7.15
C ILE A 241 10.80 2.90 8.37
N ASN A 242 10.18 3.39 9.44
CA ASN A 242 9.83 2.56 10.59
C ASN A 242 8.91 1.39 10.20
N THR A 243 7.93 1.63 9.34
CA THR A 243 7.09 0.55 8.77
C THR A 243 7.92 -0.45 7.96
N CYS A 244 8.89 0.02 7.17
CA CYS A 244 9.79 -0.85 6.41
C CYS A 244 10.64 -1.72 7.34
N LEU A 245 11.28 -1.11 8.35
CA LEU A 245 12.13 -1.80 9.32
C LEU A 245 11.34 -2.87 10.09
N ASP A 246 10.14 -2.52 10.56
CA ASP A 246 9.26 -3.44 11.26
C ASP A 246 8.84 -4.62 10.35
N ALA A 247 8.43 -4.35 9.11
CA ALA A 247 8.03 -5.38 8.17
C ALA A 247 9.16 -6.38 7.88
N ILE A 248 10.38 -5.88 7.62
CA ILE A 248 11.55 -6.72 7.31
C ILE A 248 12.01 -7.52 8.54
N SER A 249 12.02 -6.90 9.71
CA SER A 249 12.39 -7.57 10.97
C SER A 249 11.45 -8.73 11.29
N ASN A 250 10.21 -8.66 10.82
CA ASN A 250 9.16 -9.65 11.01
C ASN A 250 8.86 -10.54 9.79
N GLY A 251 9.82 -10.70 8.86
CA GLY A 251 9.77 -11.77 7.86
C GLY A 251 9.52 -11.32 6.42
N VAL A 252 9.08 -10.10 6.15
CA VAL A 252 8.96 -9.58 4.78
C VAL A 252 10.34 -9.54 4.14
N ARG A 253 10.51 -10.17 2.97
CA ARG A 253 11.85 -10.33 2.35
C ARG A 253 12.41 -9.06 1.72
N GLY A 254 11.57 -8.07 1.44
CA GLY A 254 11.99 -6.76 0.97
C GLY A 254 10.83 -5.79 0.90
N VAL A 255 11.08 -4.58 1.32
CA VAL A 255 10.14 -3.47 1.20
C VAL A 255 10.72 -2.44 0.25
N VAL A 256 9.92 -1.91 -0.66
CA VAL A 256 10.37 -0.90 -1.61
C VAL A 256 9.54 0.36 -1.46
N ILE A 257 10.22 1.48 -1.34
CA ILE A 257 9.60 2.80 -1.43
C ILE A 257 9.67 3.22 -2.89
N VAL A 258 8.51 3.40 -3.53
CA VAL A 258 8.37 3.61 -4.98
C VAL A 258 7.69 4.95 -5.25
N ASP A 259 8.23 5.71 -6.23
CA ASP A 259 7.58 6.93 -6.71
C ASP A 259 6.35 6.60 -7.56
N GLY A 260 5.18 6.79 -6.99
CA GLY A 260 3.92 6.54 -7.67
C GLY A 260 3.60 7.53 -8.80
N ARG A 261 4.38 8.62 -8.95
CA ARG A 261 4.20 9.59 -10.04
C ARG A 261 4.88 9.14 -11.33
N LYS A 262 5.80 8.17 -11.26
CA LYS A 262 6.45 7.59 -12.44
C LYS A 262 5.52 6.58 -13.11
N PRO A 263 5.39 6.63 -14.45
CA PRO A 263 4.57 5.66 -15.19
C PRO A 263 5.00 4.22 -14.89
N HIS A 264 4.01 3.35 -14.69
CA HIS A 264 4.19 1.91 -14.49
C HIS A 264 5.25 1.54 -13.45
N SER A 265 5.40 2.38 -12.39
CA SER A 265 6.44 2.20 -11.37
C SER A 265 6.35 0.86 -10.64
N ILE A 266 5.16 0.29 -10.51
CA ILE A 266 4.95 -1.05 -9.94
C ILE A 266 5.57 -2.11 -10.86
N LEU A 267 5.29 -2.04 -12.15
CA LEU A 267 5.80 -3.02 -13.12
C LEU A 267 7.32 -2.91 -13.26
N PHE A 268 7.87 -1.69 -13.32
CA PHE A 268 9.32 -1.49 -13.34
C PHE A 268 10.00 -2.02 -12.08
N GLU A 269 9.39 -1.81 -10.90
CA GLU A 269 9.95 -2.37 -9.66
C GLU A 269 9.96 -3.90 -9.64
N LEU A 270 8.89 -4.52 -10.11
CA LEU A 270 8.78 -5.96 -10.08
C LEU A 270 9.56 -6.67 -11.20
N PHE A 271 9.66 -6.04 -12.37
CA PHE A 271 10.07 -6.70 -13.60
C PHE A 271 11.24 -6.02 -14.33
N SER A 272 12.00 -5.16 -13.67
CA SER A 272 13.25 -4.64 -14.25
C SER A 272 14.45 -4.88 -13.35
N ASP A 273 15.64 -4.92 -13.96
CA ASP A 273 16.90 -5.10 -13.24
C ASP A 273 17.24 -3.89 -12.35
N LYS A 274 16.78 -2.69 -12.74
CA LYS A 274 17.07 -1.43 -12.02
C LYS A 274 16.12 -1.15 -10.86
N GLY A 275 14.90 -1.75 -10.89
CA GLY A 275 13.82 -1.36 -10.00
C GLY A 275 13.31 0.07 -10.25
N ALA A 276 12.45 0.58 -9.36
CA ALA A 276 11.81 1.90 -9.51
C ALA A 276 11.92 2.80 -8.26
N GLY A 277 12.65 2.38 -7.23
CA GLY A 277 12.72 3.11 -5.96
C GLY A 277 13.88 2.68 -5.08
N THR A 278 13.65 2.70 -3.76
CA THR A 278 14.62 2.22 -2.76
C THR A 278 14.17 0.90 -2.18
N LEU A 279 14.92 -0.16 -2.46
CA LEU A 279 14.75 -1.47 -1.83
C LEU A 279 15.38 -1.48 -0.44
N ILE A 280 14.60 -1.88 0.56
CA ILE A 280 15.08 -2.11 1.93
C ILE A 280 14.96 -3.60 2.21
N ARG A 281 16.07 -4.23 2.62
CA ARG A 281 16.11 -5.67 2.96
C ARG A 281 17.14 -5.96 4.08
N LYS A 282 17.15 -7.21 4.56
CA LYS A 282 18.19 -7.68 5.53
C LYS A 282 19.57 -7.56 4.96
#